data_6d9a862ae85ca24c22e4a1ec395d4a3e
#
_entry.id   6d9a862ae85ca24c22e4a1ec395d4a3e
#
_cell.length_a   1.000
_cell.length_b   1.000
_cell.length_c   1.000
_cell.angle_alpha   90.00
_cell.angle_beta   90.00
_cell.angle_gamma   90.00
#
_symmetry.space_group_name_H-M   'P 1'
#
loop_
_entity.id
_entity.type
_entity.pdbx_description
1 polymer ?
#
loop_
_entity_poly.entity_id
_entity_poly.type
_entity_poly.pdbx_seq_one_letter_code
_entity_poly.pdbx_strand_id
1 'polypeptide(L)'
;MFQSLGLPLGEAYGHLTSRDPTKFWTSGQWMTEKRGGSDVSGATETLAVHQEEDLYRLHGYKWFSSATDSDISFTLARTGNTSKLSMFYLKTRTEAGQLNNIQVFKLKNKLGTRQLPTAELLLDGTESRLVSAEGRGIPAISNMLTVTRIHNSVSAAAAMR
;
A
#
# COMPACT_ATOMS: atom_id res chain seq x y z
N MET A 1 -13.59 -9.50 -7.27
CA MET A 1 -13.59 -8.41 -6.29
C MET A 1 -13.24 -7.04 -6.93
N PHE A 2 -12.17 -6.93 -7.69
CA PHE A 2 -11.81 -5.65 -8.35
C PHE A 2 -12.75 -5.23 -9.49
N GLN A 3 -13.37 -6.16 -10.19
CA GLN A 3 -14.34 -5.87 -11.28
C GLN A 3 -15.68 -5.33 -10.79
N SER A 4 -16.06 -5.58 -9.54
CA SER A 4 -17.38 -5.22 -9.01
C SER A 4 -17.46 -3.83 -8.37
N LEU A 5 -16.34 -3.13 -8.23
CA LEU A 5 -16.28 -1.84 -7.54
C LEU A 5 -16.35 -0.62 -8.46
N GLY A 6 -16.41 -0.81 -9.79
CA GLY A 6 -16.47 0.32 -10.74
C GLY A 6 -15.28 1.28 -10.67
N LEU A 7 -14.23 0.88 -9.97
CA LEU A 7 -13.05 1.71 -9.69
C LEU A 7 -12.06 1.66 -10.88
N PRO A 8 -11.24 2.69 -11.08
CA PRO A 8 -10.23 2.75 -12.13
C PRO A 8 -9.06 1.78 -11.91
N LEU A 9 -9.37 0.58 -11.40
CA LEU A 9 -8.41 -0.49 -11.13
C LEU A 9 -8.30 -1.53 -12.25
N GLY A 10 -9.05 -1.36 -13.34
CA GLY A 10 -9.03 -2.30 -14.48
C GLY A 10 -7.64 -2.41 -15.11
N GLU A 11 -6.96 -1.29 -15.29
CA GLU A 11 -5.58 -1.23 -15.76
C GLU A 11 -4.65 -2.00 -14.81
N ALA A 12 -4.67 -1.66 -13.52
CA ALA A 12 -3.84 -2.31 -12.52
C ALA A 12 -4.11 -3.81 -12.43
N TYR A 13 -5.36 -4.25 -12.53
CA TYR A 13 -5.71 -5.67 -12.55
C TYR A 13 -5.11 -6.38 -13.77
N GLY A 14 -5.21 -5.77 -14.95
CA GLY A 14 -4.64 -6.32 -16.18
C GLY A 14 -3.13 -6.52 -16.07
N HIS A 15 -2.42 -5.54 -15.52
CA HIS A 15 -0.98 -5.60 -15.31
C HIS A 15 -0.58 -6.58 -14.19
N LEU A 16 -1.25 -6.57 -13.04
CA LEU A 16 -0.95 -7.46 -11.91
C LEU A 16 -1.21 -8.94 -12.21
N THR A 17 -2.08 -9.24 -13.17
CA THR A 17 -2.38 -10.62 -13.60
C THR A 17 -1.68 -11.02 -14.89
N SER A 18 -0.94 -10.12 -15.51
CA SER A 18 -0.19 -10.38 -16.74
C SER A 18 0.92 -11.41 -16.51
N ARG A 19 1.08 -12.31 -17.48
CA ARG A 19 2.24 -13.23 -17.55
C ARG A 19 3.33 -12.73 -18.49
N ASP A 20 3.10 -11.61 -19.14
CA ASP A 20 4.06 -10.94 -20.01
C ASP A 20 5.06 -10.15 -19.16
N PRO A 21 6.35 -10.49 -19.14
CA PRO A 21 7.37 -9.82 -18.32
C PRO A 21 7.55 -8.34 -18.66
N THR A 22 7.09 -7.89 -19.82
CA THR A 22 7.14 -6.48 -20.23
C THR A 22 5.95 -5.67 -19.77
N LYS A 23 4.91 -6.33 -19.23
CA LYS A 23 3.63 -5.72 -18.88
C LYS A 23 3.22 -5.95 -17.44
N PHE A 24 3.77 -6.97 -16.75
CA PHE A 24 3.34 -7.24 -15.39
C PHE A 24 3.80 -6.15 -14.42
N TRP A 25 2.94 -5.87 -13.44
CA TRP A 25 3.24 -4.97 -12.32
C TRP A 25 3.39 -5.74 -11.03
N THR A 26 4.20 -5.17 -10.16
CA THR A 26 4.34 -5.57 -8.76
C THR A 26 3.54 -4.66 -7.85
N SER A 27 3.16 -5.17 -6.68
CA SER A 27 2.41 -4.38 -5.71
C SER A 27 3.01 -4.43 -4.32
N GLY A 28 2.97 -3.30 -3.63
CA GLY A 28 3.28 -3.17 -2.22
C GLY A 28 2.04 -2.94 -1.35
N GLN A 29 2.25 -3.03 -0.04
CA GLN A 29 1.28 -2.58 0.95
C GLN A 29 2.02 -1.81 2.05
N TRP A 30 1.67 -0.55 2.25
CA TRP A 30 2.38 0.35 3.14
C TRP A 30 1.46 0.84 4.25
N MET A 31 1.35 0.05 5.33
CA MET A 31 0.42 0.34 6.42
C MET A 31 1.13 0.83 7.67
N THR A 32 2.28 0.23 8.01
CA THR A 32 2.94 0.45 9.29
C THR A 32 3.52 1.86 9.40
N GLU A 33 3.17 2.55 10.48
CA GLU A 33 3.74 3.83 10.87
C GLU A 33 4.54 3.71 12.18
N LYS A 34 5.29 4.74 12.54
CA LYS A 34 6.26 4.69 13.64
C LYS A 34 5.62 4.33 14.99
N ARG A 35 4.39 4.79 15.24
CA ARG A 35 3.66 4.57 16.50
C ARG A 35 2.89 3.27 16.56
N GLY A 36 2.70 2.56 15.43
CA GLY A 36 1.82 1.41 15.40
C GLY A 36 2.25 0.31 14.44
N GLY A 37 2.78 -0.79 14.97
CA GLY A 37 2.94 -2.04 14.23
C GLY A 37 1.64 -2.87 14.29
N SER A 38 1.21 -3.27 15.48
CA SER A 38 0.00 -4.07 15.68
C SER A 38 -1.28 -3.23 15.73
N ASP A 39 -1.22 -2.02 16.27
CA ASP A 39 -2.36 -1.10 16.31
C ASP A 39 -2.37 -0.15 15.10
N VAL A 40 -2.63 -0.70 13.93
CA VAL A 40 -2.77 0.10 12.71
C VAL A 40 -3.95 1.07 12.81
N SER A 41 -5.05 0.64 13.45
CA SER A 41 -6.27 1.45 13.54
C SER A 41 -6.10 2.71 14.36
N GLY A 42 -5.48 2.61 15.53
CA GLY A 42 -5.26 3.75 16.44
C GLY A 42 -4.09 4.62 16.04
N ALA A 43 -3.03 4.03 15.53
CA ALA A 43 -1.72 4.66 15.39
C ALA A 43 -1.40 5.22 13.98
N THR A 44 -2.26 5.02 12.98
CA THR A 44 -2.06 5.64 11.66
C THR A 44 -2.31 7.13 11.71
N GLU A 45 -1.31 7.91 11.35
CA GLU A 45 -1.31 9.39 11.32
C GLU A 45 -1.41 9.97 9.90
N THR A 46 -1.16 9.17 8.86
CA THR A 46 -1.26 9.62 7.46
C THR A 46 -2.64 10.21 7.17
N LEU A 47 -2.64 11.43 6.62
CA LEU A 47 -3.82 12.15 6.20
C LEU A 47 -4.01 12.05 4.68
N ALA A 48 -5.25 11.92 4.27
CA ALA A 48 -5.68 11.97 2.87
C ALA A 48 -6.51 13.24 2.66
N VAL A 49 -5.97 14.18 1.88
CA VAL A 49 -6.62 15.45 1.55
C VAL A 49 -7.35 15.26 0.23
N HIS A 50 -8.68 15.37 0.27
CA HIS A 50 -9.53 15.25 -0.90
C HIS A 50 -9.21 16.32 -1.94
N GLN A 51 -9.20 15.94 -3.19
CA GLN A 51 -9.02 16.84 -4.33
C GLN A 51 -10.33 16.90 -5.16
N GLU A 52 -10.61 15.84 -5.88
CA GLU A 52 -11.81 15.69 -6.69
C GLU A 52 -12.20 14.22 -6.79
N GLU A 53 -13.48 13.91 -6.89
CA GLU A 53 -14.02 12.54 -7.01
C GLU A 53 -13.38 11.54 -6.02
N ASP A 54 -12.62 10.56 -6.51
CA ASP A 54 -11.86 9.57 -5.75
C ASP A 54 -10.37 9.93 -5.56
N LEU A 55 -9.96 11.10 -6.05
CA LEU A 55 -8.57 11.59 -6.03
C LEU A 55 -8.24 12.27 -4.69
N TYR A 56 -7.14 11.84 -4.10
CA TYR A 56 -6.62 12.35 -2.82
C TYR A 56 -5.12 12.58 -2.89
N ARG A 57 -4.64 13.49 -2.06
CA ARG A 57 -3.21 13.70 -1.77
C ARG A 57 -2.91 13.17 -0.38
N LEU A 58 -1.93 12.24 -0.29
CA LEU A 58 -1.53 11.66 0.98
C LEU A 58 -0.35 12.42 1.59
N HIS A 59 -0.44 12.67 2.89
CA HIS A 59 0.62 13.28 3.69
C HIS A 59 0.86 12.43 4.94
N GLY A 60 2.06 11.88 5.11
CA GLY A 60 2.38 11.05 6.27
C GLY A 60 3.70 10.31 6.13
N TYR A 61 4.08 9.63 7.22
CA TYR A 61 5.37 8.93 7.30
C TYR A 61 5.16 7.43 7.54
N LYS A 62 5.52 6.63 6.56
CA LYS A 62 5.46 5.17 6.63
C LYS A 62 6.79 4.62 7.16
N TRP A 63 6.72 3.80 8.20
CA TRP A 63 7.89 3.33 8.94
C TRP A 63 8.51 2.05 8.39
N PHE A 64 7.67 1.11 7.92
CA PHE A 64 8.09 -0.15 7.30
C PHE A 64 7.32 -0.37 6.01
N SER A 65 7.90 -0.01 4.89
CA SER A 65 7.29 -0.12 3.57
C SER A 65 8.12 -1.07 2.73
N SER A 66 7.67 -2.31 2.61
CA SER A 66 8.32 -3.30 1.76
C SER A 66 7.87 -3.16 0.31
N ALA A 67 8.63 -3.75 -0.61
CA ALA A 67 8.43 -3.59 -2.05
C ALA A 67 8.35 -2.10 -2.45
N THR A 68 9.33 -1.31 -1.99
CA THR A 68 9.41 0.12 -2.27
C THR A 68 9.65 0.45 -3.74
N ASP A 69 10.10 -0.52 -4.49
CA ASP A 69 10.33 -0.49 -5.94
C ASP A 69 9.14 -1.03 -6.76
N SER A 70 8.03 -1.39 -6.11
CA SER A 70 6.82 -1.85 -6.81
C SER A 70 6.18 -0.75 -7.64
N ASP A 71 5.41 -1.14 -8.67
CA ASP A 71 4.71 -0.22 -9.57
C ASP A 71 3.56 0.49 -8.87
N ILE A 72 2.87 -0.25 -7.99
CA ILE A 72 1.73 0.26 -7.21
C ILE A 72 1.84 -0.10 -5.74
N SER A 73 1.11 0.62 -4.90
CA SER A 73 0.93 0.24 -3.51
C SER A 73 -0.48 0.52 -3.01
N PHE A 74 -0.90 -0.28 -2.01
CA PHE A 74 -2.06 0.01 -1.19
C PHE A 74 -1.61 0.55 0.16
N THR A 75 -2.32 1.55 0.66
CA THR A 75 -2.05 2.14 1.97
C THR A 75 -3.32 2.53 2.69
N LEU A 76 -3.19 2.82 3.98
CA LEU A 76 -4.28 3.30 4.81
C LEU A 76 -4.00 4.74 5.24
N ALA A 77 -5.05 5.56 5.23
CA ALA A 77 -4.99 6.95 5.69
C ALA A 77 -6.34 7.41 6.24
N ARG A 78 -6.34 8.54 6.94
CA ARG A 78 -7.53 9.22 7.47
C ARG A 78 -7.98 10.30 6.50
N THR A 79 -9.27 10.37 6.22
CA THR A 79 -9.85 11.37 5.31
C THR A 79 -10.23 12.68 6.00
N GLY A 80 -10.15 12.75 7.31
CA GLY A 80 -10.62 13.92 8.08
C GLY A 80 -12.12 13.90 8.38
N ASN A 81 -12.92 13.24 7.56
CA ASN A 81 -14.39 13.16 7.76
C ASN A 81 -14.77 12.06 8.78
N THR A 82 -13.88 11.12 9.04
CA THR A 82 -14.08 10.03 9.97
C THR A 82 -12.79 9.70 10.71
N SER A 83 -12.94 9.25 11.96
CA SER A 83 -11.81 8.72 12.75
C SER A 83 -11.30 7.37 12.25
N LYS A 84 -12.04 6.71 11.35
CA LYS A 84 -11.69 5.40 10.80
C LYS A 84 -10.77 5.55 9.59
N LEU A 85 -10.04 4.48 9.27
CA LEU A 85 -9.13 4.43 8.14
C LEU A 85 -9.84 4.04 6.85
N SER A 86 -9.44 4.68 5.76
CA SER A 86 -9.83 4.35 4.40
C SER A 86 -8.63 3.75 3.65
N MET A 87 -8.90 2.92 2.65
CA MET A 87 -7.86 2.29 1.82
C MET A 87 -7.68 3.08 0.52
N PHE A 88 -6.43 3.35 0.22
CA PHE A 88 -6.00 4.09 -0.96
C PHE A 88 -5.09 3.23 -1.83
N TYR A 89 -5.24 3.40 -3.14
CA TYR A 89 -4.37 2.90 -4.18
C TYR A 89 -3.48 4.04 -4.68
N LEU A 90 -2.22 3.79 -4.93
CA LEU A 90 -1.31 4.74 -5.54
C LEU A 90 -0.38 4.07 -6.54
N LYS A 91 -0.02 4.76 -7.61
CA LYS A 91 1.14 4.44 -8.44
C LYS A 91 2.38 5.01 -7.76
N THR A 92 3.47 4.23 -7.68
CA THR A 92 4.70 4.70 -7.02
C THR A 92 5.44 5.73 -7.86
N ARG A 93 5.21 5.70 -9.16
CA ARG A 93 5.78 6.64 -10.13
C ARG A 93 4.70 7.29 -10.98
N THR A 94 5.00 8.50 -11.42
CA THR A 94 4.23 9.20 -12.44
C THR A 94 4.50 8.61 -13.83
N GLU A 95 3.73 8.99 -14.82
CA GLU A 95 3.95 8.61 -16.22
C GLU A 95 5.32 9.07 -16.76
N ALA A 96 5.87 10.14 -16.21
CA ALA A 96 7.22 10.60 -16.51
C ALA A 96 8.34 9.79 -15.82
N GLY A 97 7.99 8.71 -15.09
CA GLY A 97 8.93 7.84 -14.39
C GLY A 97 9.48 8.41 -13.06
N GLN A 98 9.07 9.61 -12.67
CA GLN A 98 9.48 10.21 -11.39
C GLN A 98 8.67 9.61 -10.23
N LEU A 99 9.24 9.61 -9.04
CA LEU A 99 8.51 9.22 -7.82
C LEU A 99 7.30 10.14 -7.61
N ASN A 100 6.18 9.57 -7.28
CA ASN A 100 4.89 10.24 -7.08
C ASN A 100 4.85 10.98 -5.73
N ASN A 101 5.68 12.03 -5.58
CA ASN A 101 5.84 12.77 -4.33
C ASN A 101 6.10 11.85 -3.11
N ILE A 102 6.91 10.82 -3.34
CA ILE A 102 7.37 9.86 -2.33
C ILE A 102 8.85 10.11 -2.11
N GLN A 103 9.26 10.35 -0.88
CA GLN A 103 10.67 10.47 -0.51
C GLN A 103 11.11 9.22 0.26
N VAL A 104 12.16 8.57 -0.22
CA VAL A 104 12.79 7.43 0.46
C VAL A 104 13.82 7.98 1.45
N PHE A 105 13.51 7.92 2.74
CA PHE A 105 14.41 8.43 3.78
C PHE A 105 15.53 7.47 4.11
N LYS A 106 15.21 6.19 4.28
CA LYS A 106 16.17 5.20 4.74
C LYS A 106 15.74 3.80 4.38
N LEU A 107 16.66 2.99 3.89
CA LEU A 107 16.46 1.55 3.77
C LEU A 107 16.70 0.87 5.12
N LYS A 108 15.83 -0.06 5.47
CA LYS A 108 15.94 -0.82 6.73
C LYS A 108 17.04 -1.87 6.65
N ASN A 109 17.92 -1.87 7.64
CA ASN A 109 18.85 -2.98 7.86
C ASN A 109 18.11 -4.06 8.67
N LYS A 110 17.77 -5.18 8.04
CA LYS A 110 16.95 -6.25 8.62
C LYS A 110 17.52 -7.62 8.34
N LEU A 111 17.14 -8.61 9.13
CA LEU A 111 17.45 -10.02 8.94
C LEU A 111 16.35 -10.70 8.11
N GLY A 112 16.65 -11.89 7.59
CA GLY A 112 15.72 -12.74 6.83
C GLY A 112 15.52 -12.24 5.40
N THR A 113 14.70 -11.22 5.21
CA THR A 113 14.36 -10.65 3.90
C THR A 113 15.22 -9.43 3.53
N ARG A 114 16.50 -9.45 3.87
CA ARG A 114 17.42 -8.32 3.66
C ARG A 114 17.58 -7.92 2.20
N GLN A 115 17.43 -8.87 1.29
CA GLN A 115 17.50 -8.65 -0.14
C GLN A 115 16.28 -7.91 -0.71
N LEU A 116 15.15 -7.89 -0.01
CA LEU A 116 13.97 -7.15 -0.43
C LEU A 116 14.01 -5.74 0.14
N PRO A 117 13.82 -4.69 -0.68
CA PRO A 117 13.86 -3.32 -0.19
C PRO A 117 12.67 -3.06 0.75
N THR A 118 13.00 -2.57 1.94
CA THR A 118 12.02 -2.05 2.90
C THR A 118 12.54 -0.72 3.40
N ALA A 119 11.74 0.32 3.30
CA ALA A 119 12.16 1.68 3.58
C ALA A 119 11.23 2.43 4.53
N GLU A 120 11.75 3.52 5.04
CA GLU A 120 11.00 4.62 5.61
C GLU A 120 10.64 5.59 4.48
N LEU A 121 9.34 5.88 4.33
CA LEU A 121 8.84 6.72 3.24
C LEU A 121 8.10 7.93 3.81
N LEU A 122 8.40 9.11 3.27
CA LEU A 122 7.56 10.29 3.44
C LEU A 122 6.66 10.42 2.22
N LEU A 123 5.36 10.48 2.45
CA LEU A 123 4.34 10.83 1.48
C LEU A 123 4.08 12.32 1.63
N ASP A 124 4.42 13.11 0.62
CA ASP A 124 4.31 14.57 0.65
C ASP A 124 3.47 15.08 -0.52
N GLY A 125 2.16 14.90 -0.40
CA GLY A 125 1.22 15.16 -1.48
C GLY A 125 1.17 14.03 -2.51
N THR A 126 1.45 12.80 -2.09
CA THR A 126 1.39 11.61 -2.96
C THR A 126 0.00 11.43 -3.53
N GLU A 127 -0.10 11.42 -4.86
CA GLU A 127 -1.37 11.20 -5.55
C GLU A 127 -1.88 9.78 -5.34
N SER A 128 -3.15 9.67 -4.99
CA SER A 128 -3.78 8.38 -4.68
C SER A 128 -5.27 8.41 -4.95
N ARG A 129 -5.86 7.23 -5.08
CA ARG A 129 -7.31 7.06 -5.26
C ARG A 129 -7.91 6.26 -4.11
N LEU A 130 -9.06 6.72 -3.64
CA LEU A 130 -9.84 6.01 -2.63
C LEU A 130 -10.43 4.74 -3.24
N VAL A 131 -10.14 3.56 -2.66
CA VAL A 131 -10.55 2.25 -3.19
C VAL A 131 -11.40 1.42 -2.21
N SER A 132 -11.73 1.99 -1.06
CA SER A 132 -12.73 1.43 -0.14
C SER A 132 -13.88 2.42 0.05
N ALA A 133 -15.00 1.96 0.59
CA ALA A 133 -15.91 2.92 1.20
C ALA A 133 -15.16 3.67 2.32
N GLU A 134 -15.49 4.95 2.51
CA GLU A 134 -14.82 5.79 3.51
C GLU A 134 -14.96 5.18 4.92
N GLY A 135 -13.87 5.14 5.66
CA GLY A 135 -13.80 4.50 6.97
C GLY A 135 -13.83 2.96 6.96
N ARG A 136 -13.77 2.32 5.80
CA ARG A 136 -13.81 0.86 5.63
C ARG A 136 -12.48 0.26 5.15
N GLY A 137 -11.39 0.96 5.32
CA GLY A 137 -10.07 0.54 4.86
C GLY A 137 -9.58 -0.75 5.51
N ILE A 138 -9.77 -0.94 6.81
CA ILE A 138 -9.35 -2.16 7.53
C ILE A 138 -10.08 -3.41 6.99
N PRO A 139 -11.42 -3.44 6.88
CA PRO A 139 -12.10 -4.56 6.24
C PRO A 139 -11.67 -4.81 4.80
N ALA A 140 -11.41 -3.75 4.03
CA ALA A 140 -11.00 -3.88 2.64
C ALA A 140 -9.63 -4.56 2.49
N ILE A 141 -8.65 -4.19 3.33
CA ILE A 141 -7.29 -4.76 3.27
C ILE A 141 -7.18 -6.13 3.94
N SER A 142 -8.14 -6.52 4.77
CA SER A 142 -8.08 -7.77 5.54
C SER A 142 -7.99 -9.03 4.66
N ASN A 143 -8.59 -9.01 3.47
CA ASN A 143 -8.50 -10.12 2.51
C ASN A 143 -7.04 -10.40 2.10
N MET A 144 -6.26 -9.36 1.84
CA MET A 144 -4.83 -9.49 1.51
C MET A 144 -4.04 -10.04 2.69
N LEU A 145 -4.33 -9.58 3.92
CA LEU A 145 -3.70 -10.09 5.13
C LEU A 145 -3.98 -11.58 5.36
N THR A 146 -5.18 -12.04 5.02
CA THR A 146 -5.55 -13.47 5.11
C THR A 146 -4.68 -14.31 4.18
N VAL A 147 -4.49 -13.90 2.93
CA VAL A 147 -3.62 -14.59 1.97
C VAL A 147 -2.17 -14.61 2.47
N THR A 148 -1.66 -13.48 2.98
CA THR A 148 -0.31 -13.40 3.55
C THR A 148 -0.11 -14.37 4.72
N ARG A 149 -1.10 -14.50 5.61
CA ARG A 149 -1.05 -15.43 6.75
C ARG A 149 -0.99 -16.89 6.29
N ILE A 150 -1.75 -17.26 5.26
CA ILE A 150 -1.70 -18.61 4.68
C ILE A 150 -0.30 -18.88 4.11
N HIS A 151 0.26 -17.97 3.35
CA HIS A 151 1.61 -18.10 2.79
C HIS A 151 2.68 -18.20 3.89
N ASN A 152 2.56 -17.45 4.98
CA ASN A 152 3.47 -17.56 6.11
C ASN A 152 3.41 -18.95 6.78
N SER A 153 2.21 -19.52 6.91
CA SER A 153 2.03 -20.87 7.45
C SER A 153 2.69 -21.93 6.55
N VAL A 154 2.53 -21.81 5.24
CA VAL A 154 3.17 -22.72 4.25
C VAL A 154 4.70 -22.59 4.33
N SER A 155 5.22 -21.35 4.38
CA SER A 155 6.66 -21.11 4.47
C SER A 155 7.26 -21.65 5.76
N ALA A 156 6.57 -21.47 6.90
CA ALA A 156 7.00 -22.00 8.18
C ALA A 156 7.03 -23.54 8.16
N ALA A 157 6.01 -24.19 7.63
CA ALA A 157 5.97 -25.66 7.49
C ALA A 157 7.09 -26.17 6.58
N ALA A 158 7.38 -25.49 5.47
CA ALA A 158 8.47 -25.83 4.57
C ALA A 158 9.85 -25.68 5.24
N ALA A 159 10.04 -24.65 6.06
CA ALA A 159 11.31 -24.43 6.78
C ALA A 159 11.57 -25.42 7.91
N MET A 160 10.52 -26.05 8.46
CA MET A 160 10.64 -27.10 9.49
C MET A 160 11.00 -28.49 8.91
N ARG A 161 10.88 -28.67 7.61
CA ARG A 161 11.13 -29.95 6.91
C ARG A 161 12.59 -30.05 6.44
#